data_11b03a382d023259bc81d057c7f3dc97
#
_entry.id   11b03a382d023259bc81d057c7f3dc97
#
_cell.length_a   1.000
_cell.length_b   1.000
_cell.length_c   1.000
_cell.angle_alpha   90.00
_cell.angle_beta   90.00
_cell.angle_gamma   90.00
#
_symmetry.space_group_name_H-M   'P 1'
#
loop_
_entity.id
_entity.type
_entity.pdbx_description
1 polymer ?
#
loop_
_entity_poly.entity_id
_entity_poly.type
_entity_poly.pdbx_seq_one_letter_code
_entity_poly.pdbx_strand_id
1 'polypeptide(L)'
;VQQFISFPTIESGLYMFGGHRHTVAGGWHFFEQRHQVFELMTISKGCQLTEIKGGPTIELGPGDAIIIAPETYHTNSNQSAQTPMTYSCLHFDFEDMLVRSRLIGLVANQRIPAGSVLARICTDTLAAIAQLSSNREQVNNFANRVAIEITLLNFLRDVDQEIDRVKDHHRLPYSDKEAKVARDLVVSIENRVNNDDENPSFNFEEICYHLGISSGYGHRIFKKVYGITPLYYINRERYQKAQRLLENSHNSIDEIASLVGAGNISIFSKQFKKWSGVTPSEYRKQTRRKRSVTSKNRTGYFE
;
A
#
# COMPACT_ATOMS: atom_id res chain seq x y z
N VAL A 1 8.63 35.94 -24.72
CA VAL A 1 8.00 35.59 -23.45
C VAL A 1 8.68 34.32 -22.98
N GLN A 2 9.44 34.37 -21.88
CA GLN A 2 10.04 33.20 -21.27
C GLN A 2 8.89 32.39 -20.61
N GLN A 3 8.67 31.16 -21.07
CA GLN A 3 7.67 30.27 -20.50
C GLN A 3 8.31 29.57 -19.29
N PHE A 4 7.84 29.91 -18.10
CA PHE A 4 8.22 29.18 -16.86
C PHE A 4 7.37 27.93 -16.74
N ILE A 5 8.02 26.76 -16.64
CA ILE A 5 7.39 25.46 -16.39
C ILE A 5 7.88 24.99 -15.03
N SER A 6 6.96 24.83 -14.06
CA SER A 6 7.26 24.20 -12.80
C SER A 6 6.99 22.70 -12.86
N PHE A 7 7.85 21.91 -12.20
CA PHE A 7 7.62 20.48 -12.05
C PHE A 7 6.91 20.20 -10.71
N PRO A 8 5.97 19.24 -10.68
CA PRO A 8 5.30 18.88 -9.43
C PRO A 8 6.27 18.18 -8.47
N THR A 9 6.05 18.37 -7.17
CA THR A 9 6.66 17.50 -6.16
C THR A 9 5.93 16.17 -6.18
N ILE A 10 6.66 15.05 -6.31
CA ILE A 10 6.11 13.70 -6.30
C ILE A 10 6.70 12.96 -5.11
N GLU A 11 5.85 12.53 -4.20
CA GLU A 11 6.15 11.56 -3.16
C GLU A 11 5.35 10.30 -3.49
N SER A 12 6.01 9.19 -3.80
CA SER A 12 5.34 7.92 -4.06
C SER A 12 5.68 6.94 -2.95
N GLY A 13 4.71 6.60 -2.13
CA GLY A 13 4.79 5.46 -1.23
C GLY A 13 4.20 4.25 -1.92
N LEU A 14 5.06 3.40 -2.48
CA LEU A 14 4.72 2.11 -3.04
C LEU A 14 5.53 1.04 -2.31
N TYR A 15 4.86 0.00 -1.84
CA TYR A 15 5.47 -1.07 -1.05
C TYR A 15 5.11 -2.43 -1.64
N MET A 16 6.11 -3.29 -1.78
CA MET A 16 5.95 -4.69 -2.12
C MET A 16 6.44 -5.53 -0.93
N PHE A 17 5.57 -6.37 -0.39
CA PHE A 17 5.86 -7.22 0.77
C PHE A 17 6.18 -8.67 0.39
N GLY A 18 6.35 -8.91 -0.89
CA GLY A 18 6.70 -10.22 -1.44
C GLY A 18 5.54 -10.83 -2.23
N GLY A 19 5.85 -11.96 -2.83
CA GLY A 19 4.91 -12.73 -3.64
C GLY A 19 5.54 -14.02 -4.09
N HIS A 20 4.74 -14.88 -4.70
CA HIS A 20 5.20 -16.17 -5.19
C HIS A 20 4.30 -16.69 -6.30
N ARG A 21 4.84 -17.61 -7.08
CA ARG A 21 4.07 -18.50 -7.94
C ARG A 21 4.21 -19.92 -7.40
N HIS A 22 3.09 -20.60 -7.19
CA HIS A 22 3.08 -21.92 -6.60
C HIS A 22 2.11 -22.86 -7.30
N THR A 23 2.51 -24.11 -7.45
CA THR A 23 1.64 -25.21 -7.87
C THR A 23 1.35 -26.07 -6.66
N VAL A 24 0.08 -26.18 -6.29
CA VAL A 24 -0.41 -26.93 -5.13
C VAL A 24 -1.18 -28.17 -5.59
N ALA A 25 -1.15 -29.22 -4.77
CA ALA A 25 -1.84 -30.47 -5.04
C ALA A 25 -3.38 -30.31 -4.96
N GLY A 26 -4.09 -31.32 -5.44
CA GLY A 26 -5.53 -31.46 -5.17
C GLY A 26 -5.81 -31.50 -3.68
N GLY A 27 -6.93 -30.93 -3.25
CA GLY A 27 -7.30 -30.82 -1.84
C GLY A 27 -6.50 -29.81 -1.01
N TRP A 28 -5.60 -29.04 -1.63
CA TRP A 28 -4.89 -27.98 -0.92
C TRP A 28 -5.85 -26.96 -0.35
N HIS A 29 -5.63 -26.59 0.92
CA HIS A 29 -6.37 -25.57 1.64
C HIS A 29 -5.39 -24.71 2.46
N PHE A 30 -5.60 -23.38 2.42
CA PHE A 30 -4.86 -22.44 3.24
C PHE A 30 -5.78 -21.88 4.31
N PHE A 31 -5.28 -21.78 5.54
CA PHE A 31 -6.06 -21.33 6.69
C PHE A 31 -6.57 -19.90 6.56
N GLU A 32 -7.56 -19.52 7.39
CA GLU A 32 -8.08 -18.15 7.45
C GLU A 32 -6.95 -17.17 7.73
N GLN A 33 -6.79 -16.21 6.85
CA GLN A 33 -5.76 -15.17 6.94
C GLN A 33 -6.35 -13.78 6.74
N ARG A 34 -5.58 -12.77 7.14
CA ARG A 34 -5.90 -11.36 6.98
C ARG A 34 -4.61 -10.57 6.88
N HIS A 35 -4.50 -9.71 5.87
CA HIS A 35 -3.34 -8.85 5.64
C HIS A 35 -3.71 -7.38 5.85
N GLN A 36 -2.76 -6.55 6.29
CA GLN A 36 -2.92 -5.09 6.37
C GLN A 36 -2.66 -4.39 5.02
N VAL A 37 -2.40 -5.16 3.98
CA VAL A 37 -2.01 -4.74 2.64
C VAL A 37 -2.90 -5.43 1.61
N PHE A 38 -2.88 -4.96 0.38
CA PHE A 38 -3.56 -5.63 -0.72
C PHE A 38 -2.87 -6.96 -1.08
N GLU A 39 -3.67 -7.93 -1.50
CA GLU A 39 -3.18 -9.16 -2.09
C GLU A 39 -3.77 -9.31 -3.50
N LEU A 40 -2.90 -9.36 -4.50
CA LEU A 40 -3.27 -9.67 -5.88
C LEU A 40 -3.01 -11.14 -6.15
N MET A 41 -4.01 -11.86 -6.65
CA MET A 41 -3.88 -13.25 -7.06
C MET A 41 -4.38 -13.44 -8.48
N THR A 42 -3.72 -14.36 -9.21
CA THR A 42 -4.15 -14.83 -10.54
C THR A 42 -4.00 -16.34 -10.64
N ILE A 43 -4.90 -16.98 -11.36
CA ILE A 43 -4.89 -18.41 -11.58
C ILE A 43 -4.40 -18.70 -13.00
N SER A 44 -3.39 -19.57 -13.13
CA SER A 44 -2.88 -20.00 -14.42
C SER A 44 -3.28 -21.42 -14.81
N LYS A 45 -3.61 -22.28 -13.82
CA LYS A 45 -4.08 -23.66 -14.03
C LYS A 45 -4.93 -24.11 -12.84
N GLY A 46 -5.96 -24.89 -13.12
CA GLY A 46 -6.89 -25.38 -12.08
C GLY A 46 -7.91 -24.32 -11.68
N CYS A 47 -8.54 -24.48 -10.55
CA CYS A 47 -9.57 -23.57 -10.05
C CYS A 47 -9.39 -23.34 -8.53
N GLN A 48 -9.42 -22.07 -8.12
CA GLN A 48 -9.35 -21.65 -6.72
C GLN A 48 -10.72 -21.26 -6.20
N LEU A 49 -11.02 -21.64 -4.97
CA LEU A 49 -12.11 -21.08 -4.19
C LEU A 49 -11.51 -20.12 -3.18
N THR A 50 -11.96 -18.88 -3.20
CA THR A 50 -11.64 -17.84 -2.21
C THR A 50 -12.89 -17.54 -1.41
N GLU A 51 -12.90 -17.84 -0.13
CA GLU A 51 -14.03 -17.57 0.77
C GLU A 51 -13.75 -16.28 1.55
N ILE A 52 -14.59 -15.27 1.36
CA ILE A 52 -14.52 -14.02 2.13
C ILE A 52 -15.40 -14.16 3.38
N LYS A 53 -14.84 -13.96 4.55
CA LYS A 53 -15.60 -14.05 5.81
C LYS A 53 -16.74 -13.05 5.86
N GLY A 54 -17.95 -13.55 5.99
CA GLY A 54 -19.16 -12.72 5.96
C GLY A 54 -19.56 -12.20 4.57
N GLY A 55 -18.91 -12.70 3.52
CA GLY A 55 -19.13 -12.38 2.13
C GLY A 55 -19.32 -13.62 1.24
N PRO A 56 -19.16 -13.48 -0.07
CA PRO A 56 -19.33 -14.58 -1.03
C PRO A 56 -18.12 -15.53 -1.04
N THR A 57 -18.35 -16.75 -1.50
CA THR A 57 -17.30 -17.62 -2.05
C THR A 57 -17.09 -17.25 -3.51
N ILE A 58 -15.87 -17.01 -3.89
CA ILE A 58 -15.46 -16.57 -5.22
C ILE A 58 -14.68 -17.71 -5.89
N GLU A 59 -15.17 -18.16 -7.02
CA GLU A 59 -14.51 -19.15 -7.86
C GLU A 59 -13.65 -18.46 -8.91
N LEU A 60 -12.37 -18.85 -9.01
CA LEU A 60 -11.38 -18.29 -9.91
C LEU A 60 -10.78 -19.40 -10.77
N GLY A 61 -11.03 -19.34 -12.08
CA GLY A 61 -10.45 -20.24 -13.09
C GLY A 61 -9.22 -19.63 -13.78
N PRO A 62 -8.63 -20.35 -14.75
CA PRO A 62 -7.46 -19.87 -15.49
C PRO A 62 -7.71 -18.53 -16.18
N GLY A 63 -6.81 -17.56 -15.96
CA GLY A 63 -6.92 -16.20 -16.48
C GLY A 63 -7.75 -15.25 -15.62
N ASP A 64 -8.47 -15.75 -14.60
CA ASP A 64 -9.12 -14.89 -13.62
C ASP A 64 -8.11 -14.28 -12.66
N ALA A 65 -8.48 -13.13 -12.11
CA ALA A 65 -7.75 -12.47 -11.05
C ALA A 65 -8.69 -12.08 -9.90
N ILE A 66 -8.11 -11.80 -8.75
CA ILE A 66 -8.75 -11.17 -7.60
C ILE A 66 -7.77 -10.24 -6.91
N ILE A 67 -8.27 -9.12 -6.42
CA ILE A 67 -7.53 -8.26 -5.49
C ILE A 67 -8.28 -8.30 -4.17
N ILE A 68 -7.64 -8.83 -3.13
CA ILE A 68 -8.16 -8.84 -1.77
C ILE A 68 -7.83 -7.51 -1.11
N ALA A 69 -8.85 -6.82 -0.58
CA ALA A 69 -8.66 -5.57 0.14
C ALA A 69 -7.96 -5.80 1.49
N PRO A 70 -7.20 -4.82 2.00
CA PRO A 70 -6.64 -4.89 3.34
C PRO A 70 -7.69 -5.19 4.40
N GLU A 71 -7.29 -5.89 5.46
CA GLU A 71 -8.13 -6.24 6.60
C GLU A 71 -9.30 -7.18 6.27
N THR A 72 -9.32 -7.80 5.08
CA THR A 72 -10.31 -8.80 4.69
C THR A 72 -9.91 -10.19 5.16
N TYR A 73 -10.74 -10.82 5.99
CA TYR A 73 -10.57 -12.24 6.37
C TYR A 73 -10.98 -13.13 5.21
N HIS A 74 -10.10 -14.02 4.81
CA HIS A 74 -10.35 -14.94 3.70
C HIS A 74 -9.59 -16.25 3.86
N THR A 75 -10.09 -17.30 3.18
CA THR A 75 -9.39 -18.57 2.98
C THR A 75 -9.25 -18.83 1.49
N ASN A 76 -8.23 -19.59 1.10
CA ASN A 76 -8.02 -20.02 -0.27
C ASN A 76 -7.90 -21.56 -0.31
N SER A 77 -8.54 -22.19 -1.31
CA SER A 77 -8.45 -23.63 -1.49
C SER A 77 -8.44 -24.00 -2.97
N ASN A 78 -7.86 -25.15 -3.29
CA ASN A 78 -8.03 -25.75 -4.61
C ASN A 78 -9.40 -26.43 -4.68
N GLN A 79 -10.22 -26.02 -5.63
CA GLN A 79 -11.56 -26.59 -5.82
C GLN A 79 -11.52 -28.10 -6.07
N SER A 80 -10.50 -28.59 -6.77
CA SER A 80 -10.34 -29.99 -7.07
C SER A 80 -9.61 -30.73 -5.93
N ALA A 81 -10.17 -31.85 -5.50
CA ALA A 81 -9.49 -32.75 -4.58
C ALA A 81 -8.37 -33.58 -5.25
N GLN A 82 -8.31 -33.63 -6.57
CA GLN A 82 -7.45 -34.56 -7.32
C GLN A 82 -6.44 -33.89 -8.23
N THR A 83 -6.80 -32.75 -8.84
CA THR A 83 -5.95 -32.09 -9.83
C THR A 83 -5.19 -30.90 -9.22
N PRO A 84 -3.91 -30.68 -9.61
CA PRO A 84 -3.16 -29.55 -9.11
C PRO A 84 -3.69 -28.23 -9.65
N MET A 85 -3.49 -27.16 -8.87
CA MET A 85 -3.77 -25.77 -9.21
C MET A 85 -2.48 -24.96 -9.19
N THR A 86 -2.33 -24.02 -10.13
CA THR A 86 -1.20 -23.08 -10.15
C THR A 86 -1.71 -21.65 -10.07
N TYR A 87 -1.24 -20.92 -9.06
CA TYR A 87 -1.56 -19.52 -8.83
C TYR A 87 -0.30 -18.67 -8.67
N SER A 88 -0.45 -17.37 -8.87
CA SER A 88 0.54 -16.35 -8.49
C SER A 88 -0.10 -15.40 -7.49
N CYS A 89 0.67 -14.96 -6.52
CA CYS A 89 0.24 -14.06 -5.45
C CYS A 89 1.28 -12.97 -5.23
N LEU A 90 0.82 -11.74 -4.93
CA LEU A 90 1.63 -10.58 -4.61
C LEU A 90 0.97 -9.77 -3.51
N HIS A 91 1.73 -9.41 -2.47
CA HIS A 91 1.30 -8.49 -1.43
C HIS A 91 1.91 -7.11 -1.68
N PHE A 92 1.07 -6.09 -1.77
CA PHE A 92 1.50 -4.71 -2.04
C PHE A 92 0.65 -3.69 -1.29
N ASP A 93 1.18 -2.50 -1.11
CA ASP A 93 0.42 -1.35 -0.59
C ASP A 93 0.92 -0.05 -1.22
N PHE A 94 0.10 1.00 -1.17
CA PHE A 94 0.41 2.31 -1.70
C PHE A 94 -0.33 3.40 -0.94
N GLU A 95 0.16 4.63 -1.06
CA GLU A 95 -0.26 5.74 -0.19
C GLU A 95 -1.40 6.58 -0.74
N ASP A 96 -1.60 6.60 -2.05
CA ASP A 96 -2.67 7.40 -2.65
C ASP A 96 -4.05 6.94 -2.17
N MET A 97 -4.67 7.77 -1.31
CA MET A 97 -5.95 7.43 -0.66
C MET A 97 -7.13 7.48 -1.63
N LEU A 98 -7.05 8.26 -2.71
CA LEU A 98 -8.10 8.32 -3.72
C LEU A 98 -8.11 7.04 -4.56
N VAL A 99 -6.97 6.67 -5.13
CA VAL A 99 -6.82 5.41 -5.89
C VAL A 99 -7.16 4.21 -5.00
N ARG A 100 -6.71 4.24 -3.73
CA ARG A 100 -7.01 3.20 -2.75
C ARG A 100 -8.51 3.01 -2.53
N SER A 101 -9.25 4.10 -2.31
CA SER A 101 -10.69 4.03 -2.09
C SER A 101 -11.45 3.50 -3.30
N ARG A 102 -11.01 3.87 -4.50
CA ARG A 102 -11.58 3.40 -5.77
C ARG A 102 -11.28 1.92 -6.00
N LEU A 103 -10.06 1.48 -5.78
CA LEU A 103 -9.67 0.08 -5.89
C LEU A 103 -10.49 -0.79 -4.95
N ILE A 104 -10.66 -0.38 -3.69
CA ILE A 104 -11.47 -1.10 -2.69
C ILE A 104 -12.95 -1.11 -3.09
N GLY A 105 -13.47 0.03 -3.50
CA GLY A 105 -14.90 0.17 -3.75
C GLY A 105 -15.39 -0.44 -5.06
N LEU A 106 -14.55 -0.56 -6.06
CA LEU A 106 -14.97 -0.94 -7.41
C LEU A 106 -14.36 -2.26 -7.92
N VAL A 107 -13.25 -2.72 -7.34
CA VAL A 107 -12.48 -3.85 -7.88
C VAL A 107 -12.22 -4.94 -6.84
N ALA A 108 -11.88 -4.56 -5.62
CA ALA A 108 -11.43 -5.54 -4.63
C ALA A 108 -12.55 -6.48 -4.14
N ASN A 109 -12.14 -7.64 -3.65
CA ASN A 109 -13.00 -8.68 -3.07
C ASN A 109 -14.06 -9.23 -4.03
N GLN A 110 -13.80 -9.19 -5.33
CA GLN A 110 -14.65 -9.79 -6.35
C GLN A 110 -13.82 -10.42 -7.47
N ARG A 111 -14.43 -11.33 -8.21
CA ARG A 111 -13.80 -11.94 -9.39
C ARG A 111 -13.55 -10.89 -10.46
N ILE A 112 -12.33 -10.84 -10.97
CA ILE A 112 -11.95 -10.11 -12.16
C ILE A 112 -11.89 -11.15 -13.29
N PRO A 113 -12.89 -11.18 -14.19
CA PRO A 113 -13.05 -12.30 -15.13
C PRO A 113 -11.96 -12.32 -16.19
N ALA A 114 -11.53 -13.52 -16.56
CA ALA A 114 -10.59 -13.78 -17.64
C ALA A 114 -11.02 -13.07 -18.93
N GLY A 115 -10.05 -12.56 -19.68
CA GLY A 115 -10.29 -11.82 -20.93
C GLY A 115 -10.65 -10.35 -20.74
N SER A 116 -11.01 -9.88 -19.53
CA SER A 116 -11.17 -8.45 -19.24
C SER A 116 -9.82 -7.72 -19.33
N VAL A 117 -9.87 -6.40 -19.61
CA VAL A 117 -8.66 -5.55 -19.59
C VAL A 117 -7.99 -5.62 -18.24
N LEU A 118 -8.75 -5.55 -17.16
CA LEU A 118 -8.24 -5.58 -15.79
C LEU A 118 -7.58 -6.93 -15.43
N ALA A 119 -8.15 -8.08 -15.87
CA ALA A 119 -7.53 -9.38 -15.66
C ALA A 119 -6.18 -9.50 -16.40
N ARG A 120 -6.07 -8.93 -17.61
CA ARG A 120 -4.79 -8.87 -18.35
C ARG A 120 -3.77 -8.02 -17.62
N ILE A 121 -4.14 -6.82 -17.15
CA ILE A 121 -3.25 -5.97 -16.35
C ILE A 121 -2.72 -6.75 -15.14
N CYS A 122 -3.57 -7.47 -14.40
CA CYS A 122 -3.18 -8.29 -13.26
C CYS A 122 -2.24 -9.43 -13.64
N THR A 123 -2.57 -10.20 -14.68
CA THR A 123 -1.78 -11.36 -15.11
C THR A 123 -0.42 -10.96 -15.67
N ASP A 124 -0.36 -9.91 -16.50
CA ASP A 124 0.87 -9.41 -17.11
C ASP A 124 1.81 -8.84 -16.03
N THR A 125 1.26 -8.12 -15.05
CA THR A 125 2.04 -7.61 -13.91
C THR A 125 2.69 -8.74 -13.12
N LEU A 126 1.92 -9.76 -12.72
CA LEU A 126 2.46 -10.89 -11.96
C LEU A 126 3.45 -11.72 -12.79
N ALA A 127 3.22 -11.87 -14.08
CA ALA A 127 4.15 -12.55 -14.98
C ALA A 127 5.49 -11.79 -15.10
N ALA A 128 5.45 -10.48 -15.27
CA ALA A 128 6.63 -9.63 -15.35
C ALA A 128 7.43 -9.64 -14.04
N ILE A 129 6.76 -9.52 -12.89
CA ILE A 129 7.43 -9.58 -11.58
C ILE A 129 8.03 -10.96 -11.35
N ALA A 130 7.33 -12.06 -11.70
CA ALA A 130 7.87 -13.40 -11.60
C ALA A 130 9.13 -13.59 -12.47
N GLN A 131 9.14 -13.03 -13.68
CA GLN A 131 10.30 -13.07 -14.58
C GLN A 131 11.48 -12.29 -13.98
N LEU A 132 11.26 -11.06 -13.50
CA LEU A 132 12.28 -10.24 -12.85
C LEU A 132 12.82 -10.89 -11.57
N SER A 133 12.02 -11.71 -10.91
CA SER A 133 12.36 -12.40 -9.64
C SER A 133 12.96 -13.79 -9.87
N SER A 134 13.04 -14.31 -11.10
CA SER A 134 13.47 -15.68 -11.38
C SER A 134 14.98 -15.89 -11.15
N ASN A 135 15.80 -14.86 -11.32
CA ASN A 135 17.23 -14.92 -11.06
C ASN A 135 17.55 -14.46 -9.63
N ARG A 136 17.80 -15.42 -8.72
CA ARG A 136 18.09 -15.16 -7.30
C ARG A 136 19.30 -14.26 -7.05
N GLU A 137 20.31 -14.28 -7.93
CA GLU A 137 21.51 -13.45 -7.80
C GLU A 137 21.25 -11.99 -8.17
N GLN A 138 20.30 -11.74 -9.06
CA GLN A 138 19.98 -10.40 -9.55
C GLN A 138 18.77 -9.74 -8.86
N VAL A 139 17.96 -10.53 -8.18
CA VAL A 139 16.70 -10.04 -7.54
C VAL A 139 16.91 -8.81 -6.64
N ASN A 140 18.07 -8.77 -5.97
CA ASN A 140 18.40 -7.69 -5.03
C ASN A 140 19.27 -6.58 -5.64
N ASN A 141 19.64 -6.65 -6.93
CA ASN A 141 20.38 -5.56 -7.53
C ASN A 141 19.49 -4.32 -7.75
N PHE A 142 20.11 -3.16 -7.81
CA PHE A 142 19.39 -1.88 -7.91
C PHE A 142 18.51 -1.81 -9.15
N ALA A 143 19.06 -2.17 -10.32
CA ALA A 143 18.33 -2.09 -11.58
C ALA A 143 17.09 -2.97 -11.61
N ASN A 144 17.18 -4.18 -11.06
CA ASN A 144 16.06 -5.12 -11.00
C ASN A 144 14.97 -4.65 -10.02
N ARG A 145 15.36 -4.08 -8.86
CA ARG A 145 14.39 -3.46 -7.94
C ARG A 145 13.64 -2.31 -8.59
N VAL A 146 14.35 -1.43 -9.29
CA VAL A 146 13.73 -0.32 -10.05
C VAL A 146 12.78 -0.87 -11.12
N ALA A 147 13.14 -1.94 -11.84
CA ALA A 147 12.26 -2.56 -12.82
C ALA A 147 10.97 -3.11 -12.20
N ILE A 148 11.05 -3.72 -11.01
CA ILE A 148 9.87 -4.19 -10.25
C ILE A 148 9.02 -3.00 -9.79
N GLU A 149 9.61 -1.92 -9.28
CA GLU A 149 8.89 -0.71 -8.87
C GLU A 149 8.17 -0.07 -10.07
N ILE A 150 8.83 0.06 -11.22
CA ILE A 150 8.21 0.56 -12.47
C ILE A 150 7.03 -0.33 -12.88
N THR A 151 7.17 -1.65 -12.79
CA THR A 151 6.10 -2.59 -13.11
C THR A 151 4.87 -2.38 -12.21
N LEU A 152 5.08 -2.19 -10.91
CA LEU A 152 4.00 -1.92 -9.96
C LEU A 152 3.38 -0.53 -10.15
N LEU A 153 4.16 0.51 -10.44
CA LEU A 153 3.65 1.85 -10.74
C LEU A 153 2.80 1.83 -12.00
N ASN A 154 3.23 1.13 -13.04
CA ASN A 154 2.44 0.93 -14.25
C ASN A 154 1.14 0.17 -13.96
N PHE A 155 1.20 -0.88 -13.13
CA PHE A 155 0.01 -1.60 -12.68
C PHE A 155 -1.02 -0.67 -12.03
N LEU A 156 -0.60 0.16 -11.07
CA LEU A 156 -1.51 1.09 -10.38
C LEU A 156 -2.10 2.12 -11.35
N ARG A 157 -1.28 2.69 -12.25
CA ARG A 157 -1.73 3.61 -13.29
C ARG A 157 -2.79 2.97 -14.20
N ASP A 158 -2.51 1.76 -14.68
CA ASP A 158 -3.36 1.09 -15.66
C ASP A 158 -4.67 0.62 -15.02
N VAL A 159 -4.63 0.17 -13.76
CA VAL A 159 -5.82 -0.15 -12.96
C VAL A 159 -6.66 1.11 -12.73
N ASP A 160 -6.05 2.23 -12.35
CA ASP A 160 -6.77 3.49 -12.11
C ASP A 160 -7.43 4.01 -13.39
N GLN A 161 -6.74 3.95 -14.53
CA GLN A 161 -7.31 4.30 -15.83
C GLN A 161 -8.48 3.39 -16.24
N GLU A 162 -8.38 2.09 -15.95
CA GLU A 162 -9.46 1.15 -16.27
C GLU A 162 -10.66 1.37 -15.35
N ILE A 163 -10.45 1.66 -14.07
CA ILE A 163 -11.52 2.05 -13.16
C ILE A 163 -12.25 3.29 -13.68
N ASP A 164 -11.53 4.29 -14.20
CA ASP A 164 -12.16 5.49 -14.78
C ASP A 164 -13.04 5.19 -15.99
N ARG A 165 -12.70 4.20 -16.79
CA ARG A 165 -13.51 3.78 -17.96
C ARG A 165 -14.81 3.07 -17.56
N VAL A 166 -14.79 2.33 -16.44
CA VAL A 166 -15.93 1.49 -16.02
C VAL A 166 -16.75 2.08 -14.88
N LYS A 167 -16.32 3.20 -14.28
CA LYS A 167 -16.96 3.79 -13.09
C LYS A 167 -18.44 4.12 -13.25
N ASP A 168 -18.88 4.50 -14.46
CA ASP A 168 -20.28 4.86 -14.73
C ASP A 168 -21.23 3.67 -14.63
N HIS A 169 -20.70 2.44 -14.64
CA HIS A 169 -21.44 1.19 -14.53
C HIS A 169 -21.37 0.56 -13.12
N HIS A 170 -20.54 1.09 -12.21
CA HIS A 170 -20.33 0.50 -10.89
C HIS A 170 -20.67 1.52 -9.78
N ARG A 171 -21.50 1.09 -8.84
CA ARG A 171 -21.88 1.91 -7.69
C ARG A 171 -20.91 1.65 -6.55
N LEU A 172 -20.27 2.70 -6.05
CA LEU A 172 -19.41 2.61 -4.86
C LEU A 172 -20.22 2.08 -3.65
N PRO A 173 -19.62 1.28 -2.77
CA PRO A 173 -20.29 0.73 -1.58
C PRO A 173 -20.53 1.79 -0.48
N TYR A 174 -20.22 3.03 -0.77
CA TYR A 174 -20.41 4.17 0.13
C TYR A 174 -20.99 5.38 -0.63
N SER A 175 -21.73 6.22 0.09
CA SER A 175 -22.36 7.42 -0.46
C SER A 175 -21.35 8.56 -0.62
N ASP A 176 -21.70 9.59 -1.43
CA ASP A 176 -20.89 10.81 -1.58
C ASP A 176 -20.65 11.52 -0.23
N LYS A 177 -21.64 11.47 0.68
CA LYS A 177 -21.50 12.00 2.04
C LYS A 177 -20.45 11.22 2.83
N GLU A 178 -20.46 9.90 2.77
CA GLU A 178 -19.45 9.04 3.42
C GLU A 178 -18.06 9.27 2.82
N ALA A 179 -17.97 9.38 1.50
CA ALA A 179 -16.72 9.70 0.82
C ALA A 179 -16.16 11.06 1.22
N LYS A 180 -17.05 12.08 1.35
CA LYS A 180 -16.64 13.42 1.81
C LYS A 180 -16.10 13.36 3.24
N VAL A 181 -16.82 12.73 4.16
CA VAL A 181 -16.39 12.58 5.55
C VAL A 181 -15.02 11.88 5.64
N ALA A 182 -14.83 10.82 4.85
CA ALA A 182 -13.56 10.10 4.82
C ALA A 182 -12.40 10.99 4.33
N ARG A 183 -12.62 11.79 3.28
CA ARG A 183 -11.61 12.77 2.79
C ARG A 183 -11.32 13.85 3.83
N ASP A 184 -12.35 14.41 4.45
CA ASP A 184 -12.18 15.46 5.50
C ASP A 184 -11.35 14.90 6.68
N LEU A 185 -11.53 13.62 7.05
CA LEU A 185 -10.70 12.94 8.05
C LEU A 185 -9.25 12.81 7.60
N VAL A 186 -8.99 12.41 6.35
CA VAL A 186 -7.61 12.32 5.80
C VAL A 186 -6.93 13.68 5.85
N VAL A 187 -7.56 14.70 5.29
CA VAL A 187 -7.01 16.08 5.27
C VAL A 187 -6.73 16.59 6.68
N SER A 188 -7.65 16.32 7.63
CA SER A 188 -7.46 16.74 9.03
C SER A 188 -6.29 16.01 9.69
N ILE A 189 -6.09 14.71 9.41
CA ILE A 189 -4.97 13.93 9.93
C ILE A 189 -3.64 14.47 9.36
N GLU A 190 -3.58 14.65 8.04
CA GLU A 190 -2.38 15.14 7.36
C GLU A 190 -1.97 16.54 7.86
N ASN A 191 -2.94 17.44 7.98
CA ASN A 191 -2.69 18.78 8.53
C ASN A 191 -2.15 18.71 9.95
N ARG A 192 -2.75 17.89 10.83
CA ARG A 192 -2.30 17.74 12.22
C ARG A 192 -0.92 17.09 12.34
N VAL A 193 -0.60 16.13 11.48
CA VAL A 193 0.73 15.50 11.48
C VAL A 193 1.80 16.43 10.93
N ASN A 194 1.50 17.19 9.87
CA ASN A 194 2.52 17.98 9.14
C ASN A 194 2.65 19.42 9.65
N ASN A 195 1.70 19.94 10.42
CA ASN A 195 1.79 21.28 11.01
C ASN A 195 2.68 21.24 12.27
N ASP A 196 3.82 21.93 12.21
CA ASP A 196 4.79 21.97 13.33
C ASP A 196 4.34 22.90 14.47
N ASP A 197 3.39 23.81 14.23
CA ASP A 197 2.85 24.76 15.22
C ASP A 197 1.71 24.16 16.08
N GLU A 198 1.16 23.00 15.70
CA GLU A 198 0.11 22.34 16.45
C GLU A 198 0.66 21.22 17.35
N ASN A 199 -0.10 20.89 18.41
CA ASN A 199 0.24 19.76 19.27
C ASN A 199 0.31 18.44 18.49
N PRO A 200 1.48 17.85 18.30
CA PRO A 200 1.63 16.61 17.53
C PRO A 200 1.01 15.39 18.22
N SER A 201 0.67 15.52 19.51
CA SER A 201 0.08 14.45 20.35
C SER A 201 -1.45 14.45 20.32
N PHE A 202 -2.06 14.71 19.15
CA PHE A 202 -3.52 14.62 18.98
C PHE A 202 -4.00 13.18 18.98
N ASN A 203 -5.29 12.99 19.32
CA ASN A 203 -5.99 11.73 19.13
C ASN A 203 -7.06 11.84 18.01
N PHE A 204 -7.53 10.69 17.52
CA PHE A 204 -8.51 10.65 16.43
C PHE A 204 -9.89 11.17 16.86
N GLU A 205 -10.23 11.04 18.14
CA GLU A 205 -11.48 11.56 18.74
C GLU A 205 -11.56 13.07 18.61
N GLU A 206 -10.46 13.79 18.82
CA GLU A 206 -10.40 15.26 18.66
C GLU A 206 -10.69 15.66 17.21
N ILE A 207 -10.15 14.94 16.23
CA ILE A 207 -10.44 15.19 14.82
C ILE A 207 -11.92 14.98 14.54
N CYS A 208 -12.50 13.88 15.01
CA CYS A 208 -13.93 13.60 14.85
C CYS A 208 -14.79 14.69 15.49
N TYR A 209 -14.43 15.15 16.69
CA TYR A 209 -15.14 16.22 17.38
C TYR A 209 -15.15 17.52 16.55
N HIS A 210 -14.02 17.94 16.02
CA HIS A 210 -13.90 19.13 15.15
C HIS A 210 -14.71 19.01 13.85
N LEU A 211 -14.86 17.81 13.33
CA LEU A 211 -15.69 17.53 12.15
C LEU A 211 -17.18 17.33 12.48
N GLY A 212 -17.58 17.43 13.75
CA GLY A 212 -18.96 17.26 14.18
C GLY A 212 -19.50 15.84 14.04
N ILE A 213 -18.63 14.83 14.12
CA ILE A 213 -19.00 13.41 14.02
C ILE A 213 -18.57 12.63 15.25
N SER A 214 -19.26 11.51 15.53
CA SER A 214 -18.81 10.60 16.60
C SER A 214 -17.58 9.83 16.18
N SER A 215 -16.68 9.54 17.12
CA SER A 215 -15.46 8.74 16.90
C SER A 215 -15.78 7.36 16.31
N GLY A 216 -16.80 6.67 16.81
CA GLY A 216 -17.22 5.38 16.26
C GLY A 216 -17.68 5.45 14.80
N TYR A 217 -18.36 6.52 14.40
CA TYR A 217 -18.73 6.76 13.02
C TYR A 217 -17.48 7.03 12.16
N GLY A 218 -16.57 7.90 12.64
CA GLY A 218 -15.32 8.21 11.99
C GLY A 218 -14.46 6.95 11.72
N HIS A 219 -14.28 6.11 12.73
CA HIS A 219 -13.57 4.84 12.59
C HIS A 219 -14.18 3.91 11.53
N ARG A 220 -15.51 3.75 11.58
CA ARG A 220 -16.24 2.88 10.65
C ARG A 220 -16.13 3.38 9.21
N ILE A 221 -16.34 4.68 8.98
CA ILE A 221 -16.31 5.26 7.63
C ILE A 221 -14.89 5.26 7.06
N PHE A 222 -13.90 5.65 7.84
CA PHE A 222 -12.50 5.61 7.41
C PHE A 222 -12.10 4.20 6.96
N LYS A 223 -12.42 3.18 7.78
CA LYS A 223 -12.12 1.79 7.44
C LYS A 223 -12.94 1.29 6.24
N LYS A 224 -14.22 1.69 6.12
CA LYS A 224 -15.09 1.33 4.98
C LYS A 224 -14.54 1.85 3.66
N VAL A 225 -14.05 3.09 3.63
CA VAL A 225 -13.58 3.76 2.40
C VAL A 225 -12.14 3.39 2.05
N TYR A 226 -11.26 3.30 3.04
CA TYR A 226 -9.82 3.13 2.80
C TYR A 226 -9.26 1.76 3.19
N GLY A 227 -10.06 0.87 3.79
CA GLY A 227 -9.66 -0.48 4.19
C GLY A 227 -8.68 -0.55 5.36
N ILE A 228 -8.25 0.58 5.91
CA ILE A 228 -7.31 0.69 7.03
C ILE A 228 -7.92 1.47 8.19
N THR A 229 -7.38 1.29 9.39
CA THR A 229 -7.83 2.07 10.55
C THR A 229 -7.23 3.47 10.56
N PRO A 230 -7.93 4.48 11.13
CA PRO A 230 -7.35 5.82 11.30
C PRO A 230 -6.02 5.80 12.07
N LEU A 231 -5.90 4.97 13.10
CA LEU A 231 -4.66 4.84 13.87
C LEU A 231 -3.49 4.31 13.02
N TYR A 232 -3.76 3.34 12.14
CA TYR A 232 -2.73 2.86 11.20
C TYR A 232 -2.29 4.01 10.29
N TYR A 233 -3.23 4.78 9.75
CA TYR A 233 -2.94 5.92 8.87
C TYR A 233 -2.14 7.01 9.60
N ILE A 234 -2.57 7.44 10.78
CA ILE A 234 -1.85 8.42 11.60
C ILE A 234 -0.40 7.98 11.87
N ASN A 235 -0.22 6.72 12.24
CA ASN A 235 1.11 6.19 12.51
C ASN A 235 1.98 6.14 11.24
N ARG A 236 1.40 5.87 10.09
CA ARG A 236 2.09 5.90 8.79
C ARG A 236 2.56 7.33 8.45
N GLU A 237 1.68 8.32 8.56
CA GLU A 237 2.02 9.73 8.33
C GLU A 237 3.12 10.22 9.29
N ARG A 238 3.01 9.86 10.56
CA ARG A 238 4.07 10.16 11.56
C ARG A 238 5.40 9.51 11.20
N TYR A 239 5.37 8.29 10.69
CA TYR A 239 6.58 7.59 10.26
C TYR A 239 7.24 8.30 9.07
N GLN A 240 6.49 8.75 8.08
CA GLN A 240 6.99 9.49 6.92
C GLN A 240 7.59 10.84 7.36
N LYS A 241 6.88 11.59 8.23
CA LYS A 241 7.42 12.81 8.83
C LYS A 241 8.75 12.53 9.55
N ALA A 242 8.83 11.43 10.32
CA ALA A 242 10.05 11.02 10.99
C ALA A 242 11.20 10.74 10.01
N GLN A 243 10.93 10.05 8.89
CA GLN A 243 11.94 9.79 7.87
C GLN A 243 12.48 11.10 7.28
N ARG A 244 11.59 12.02 6.87
CA ARG A 244 11.99 13.34 6.34
C ARG A 244 12.86 14.11 7.33
N LEU A 245 12.49 14.12 8.61
CA LEU A 245 13.27 14.79 9.66
C LEU A 245 14.63 14.11 9.92
N LEU A 246 14.68 12.77 9.92
CA LEU A 246 15.93 12.02 10.08
C LEU A 246 16.91 12.27 8.94
N GLU A 247 16.42 12.48 7.73
CA GLU A 247 17.21 12.72 6.53
C GLU A 247 17.68 14.15 6.39
N ASN A 248 16.82 15.12 6.70
CA ASN A 248 16.97 16.51 6.28
C ASN A 248 17.23 17.48 7.44
N SER A 249 17.05 17.06 8.71
CA SER A 249 17.23 17.95 9.84
C SER A 249 18.45 17.61 10.68
N HIS A 250 18.86 18.57 11.54
CA HIS A 250 19.88 18.37 12.57
C HIS A 250 19.27 17.99 13.93
N ASN A 251 17.95 17.87 14.02
CA ASN A 251 17.24 17.57 15.25
C ASN A 251 17.73 16.28 15.88
N SER A 252 17.82 16.23 17.18
CA SER A 252 18.09 15.01 17.94
C SER A 252 17.00 13.97 17.72
N ILE A 253 17.24 12.73 18.07
CA ILE A 253 16.22 11.67 17.98
C ILE A 253 15.05 11.97 18.94
N ASP A 254 15.31 12.59 20.07
CA ASP A 254 14.31 12.97 21.06
C ASP A 254 13.42 14.13 20.57
N GLU A 255 14.02 15.15 19.97
CA GLU A 255 13.28 16.23 19.30
C GLU A 255 12.38 15.69 18.17
N ILE A 256 12.89 14.76 17.35
CA ILE A 256 12.07 14.13 16.32
C ILE A 256 10.93 13.33 16.93
N ALA A 257 11.17 12.56 18.00
CA ALA A 257 10.11 11.85 18.71
C ALA A 257 8.99 12.79 19.16
N SER A 258 9.37 13.96 19.68
CA SER A 258 8.43 15.02 20.07
C SER A 258 7.68 15.60 18.88
N LEU A 259 8.38 15.96 17.80
CA LEU A 259 7.79 16.55 16.57
C LEU A 259 6.82 15.62 15.82
N VAL A 260 6.97 14.30 15.99
CA VAL A 260 6.05 13.33 15.40
C VAL A 260 4.95 12.86 16.36
N GLY A 261 4.91 13.40 17.59
CA GLY A 261 3.87 13.08 18.57
C GLY A 261 3.98 11.67 19.14
N ALA A 262 5.17 11.13 19.28
CA ALA A 262 5.38 9.75 19.72
C ALA A 262 5.47 9.56 21.24
N GLY A 263 5.16 10.59 22.03
CA GLY A 263 5.13 10.56 23.49
C GLY A 263 6.51 10.50 24.15
N ASN A 264 7.39 9.59 23.77
CA ASN A 264 8.79 9.53 24.21
C ASN A 264 9.67 8.76 23.21
N ILE A 265 10.99 8.93 23.37
CA ILE A 265 12.02 8.35 22.49
C ILE A 265 11.98 6.81 22.44
N SER A 266 11.62 6.14 23.55
CA SER A 266 11.59 4.68 23.60
C SER A 266 10.41 4.12 22.79
N ILE A 267 9.23 4.73 22.88
CA ILE A 267 8.05 4.39 22.09
C ILE A 267 8.34 4.68 20.62
N PHE A 268 8.86 5.86 20.30
CA PHE A 268 9.27 6.25 18.96
C PHE A 268 10.24 5.23 18.34
N SER A 269 11.31 4.90 19.02
CA SER A 269 12.34 3.99 18.51
C SER A 269 11.80 2.59 18.22
N LYS A 270 10.94 2.05 19.09
CA LYS A 270 10.29 0.76 18.89
C LYS A 270 9.36 0.79 17.67
N GLN A 271 8.55 1.83 17.56
CA GLN A 271 7.58 1.99 16.48
C GLN A 271 8.28 2.23 15.14
N PHE A 272 9.28 3.09 15.09
CA PHE A 272 10.08 3.33 13.90
C PHE A 272 10.80 2.06 13.43
N LYS A 273 11.40 1.29 14.35
CA LYS A 273 12.05 0.01 14.02
C LYS A 273 11.04 -1.02 13.49
N LYS A 274 9.80 -1.03 14.00
CA LYS A 274 8.74 -1.91 13.48
C LYS A 274 8.42 -1.61 12.00
N TRP A 275 8.51 -0.34 11.58
CA TRP A 275 8.18 0.09 10.22
C TRP A 275 9.39 0.00 9.26
N SER A 276 10.58 0.41 9.72
CA SER A 276 11.79 0.51 8.89
C SER A 276 12.71 -0.71 8.96
N GLY A 277 12.50 -1.59 9.93
CA GLY A 277 13.42 -2.69 10.24
C GLY A 277 14.67 -2.28 11.03
N VAL A 278 14.98 -0.98 11.13
CA VAL A 278 16.17 -0.44 11.79
C VAL A 278 15.80 0.66 12.80
N THR A 279 16.69 0.96 13.73
CA THR A 279 16.47 2.06 14.67
C THR A 279 16.58 3.44 13.99
N PRO A 280 15.95 4.52 14.52
CA PRO A 280 16.08 5.88 13.98
C PRO A 280 17.53 6.33 13.79
N SER A 281 18.41 6.00 14.75
CA SER A 281 19.83 6.34 14.69
C SER A 281 20.57 5.60 13.57
N GLU A 282 20.28 4.32 13.38
CA GLU A 282 20.82 3.51 12.28
C GLU A 282 20.31 4.02 10.93
N TYR A 283 19.01 4.33 10.83
CA TYR A 283 18.42 4.91 9.63
C TYR A 283 19.12 6.22 9.23
N ARG A 284 19.27 7.16 10.17
CA ARG A 284 19.99 8.43 9.95
C ARG A 284 21.44 8.21 9.48
N LYS A 285 22.15 7.25 10.09
CA LYS A 285 23.53 6.93 9.71
C LYS A 285 23.61 6.36 8.28
N GLN A 286 22.67 5.51 7.89
CA GLN A 286 22.61 4.93 6.55
C GLN A 286 22.31 6.00 5.48
N THR A 287 21.36 6.89 5.72
CA THR A 287 20.97 7.94 4.77
C THR A 287 22.06 8.99 4.60
N ARG A 288 22.73 9.40 5.70
CA ARG A 288 23.88 10.32 5.62
C ARG A 288 25.08 9.71 4.89
N ARG A 289 25.37 8.42 5.08
CA ARG A 289 26.44 7.73 4.33
C ARG A 289 26.13 7.68 2.84
N LYS A 290 24.90 7.39 2.44
CA LYS A 290 24.48 7.40 1.03
C LYS A 290 24.71 8.79 0.40
N ARG A 291 24.37 9.88 1.08
CA ARG A 291 24.59 11.26 0.61
C ARG A 291 26.08 11.63 0.48
N SER A 292 26.91 11.22 1.41
CA SER A 292 28.36 11.52 1.37
C SER A 292 29.08 10.80 0.23
N VAL A 293 28.62 9.61 -0.16
CA VAL A 293 29.14 8.88 -1.32
C VAL A 293 28.71 9.55 -2.62
N THR A 294 27.46 10.02 -2.70
CA THR A 294 26.93 10.71 -3.89
C THR A 294 27.58 12.09 -4.09
N SER A 295 27.93 12.82 -3.01
CA SER A 295 28.61 14.12 -3.11
C SER A 295 30.08 13.97 -3.55
N LYS A 296 30.79 12.92 -3.13
CA LYS A 296 32.17 12.67 -3.57
C LYS A 296 32.28 12.31 -5.04
N ASN A 297 31.25 11.69 -5.61
CA ASN A 297 31.23 11.39 -7.06
C ASN A 297 30.81 12.57 -7.94
N ARG A 298 30.29 13.68 -7.37
CA ARG A 298 29.95 14.91 -8.12
C ARG A 298 31.11 15.88 -8.30
N THR A 299 32.14 15.80 -7.50
CA THR A 299 33.31 16.69 -7.60
C THR A 299 34.38 16.19 -8.61
N GLY A 300 34.16 15.08 -9.28
CA GLY A 300 35.11 14.51 -10.27
C GLY A 300 34.77 14.76 -11.75
N TYR A 301 33.81 15.61 -12.07
CA TYR A 301 33.40 15.88 -13.46
C TYR A 301 33.52 17.34 -13.91
N PHE A 302 34.29 18.18 -13.21
CA PHE A 302 34.66 19.52 -13.66
C PHE A 302 36.16 19.75 -13.38
N GLU A 303 37.00 19.11 -14.16
CA GLU A 303 38.34 19.55 -14.55
C GLU A 303 38.53 19.27 -16.05
#